data_eb9ab82551ce01ee7e929435f2386ce5
#
_entry.id   eb9ab82551ce01ee7e929435f2386ce5
#
_cell.length_a   1.000
_cell.length_b   1.000
_cell.length_c   1.000
_cell.angle_alpha   90.00
_cell.angle_beta   90.00
_cell.angle_gamma   90.00
#
_symmetry.space_group_name_H-M   'P 1'
#
loop_
_entity.id
_entity.type
_entity.pdbx_description
1 polymer ?
#
loop_
_entity_poly.entity_id
_entity_poly.type
_entity_poly.pdbx_seq_one_letter_code
_entity_poly.pdbx_strand_id
1 'polypeptide(L)'
;MYSIGIDSGSTTTKGILYNGQIVKKVIMKTSARPRESILTIYNELSEGINEKPYFVVTGYGRELVDFADKKITEITCHGKGAKYLCDNVRTVIDIGGQDSKVIKLDRDGNLIDFLMNDKCAAGTGRFLEVMINILDTEINFIDLLTEGVNPYPISSMCTVFAESEIISLIAKEVPVEEILSGVLSSIARRTANFASRLVIEEEVFFTGGLSKSLEFKKRLEKFLGVSIKTSNLSQYAGAIGAAVIGFNKIK
;
A
#
# COMPACT_ATOMS: atom_id res chain seq x y z
N MET A 1 -20.03 -3.70 -20.97
CA MET A 1 -19.64 -2.47 -20.22
C MET A 1 -18.43 -2.75 -19.35
N TYR A 2 -17.42 -1.88 -19.41
CA TYR A 2 -16.18 -1.98 -18.63
C TYR A 2 -15.93 -0.71 -17.85
N SER A 3 -15.26 -0.84 -16.72
CA SER A 3 -14.65 0.28 -16.00
C SER A 3 -13.14 0.05 -15.84
N ILE A 4 -12.39 1.14 -15.87
CA ILE A 4 -10.97 1.17 -15.54
C ILE A 4 -10.80 1.97 -14.26
N GLY A 5 -10.11 1.37 -13.28
CA GLY A 5 -9.65 2.06 -12.08
C GLY A 5 -8.14 2.19 -12.10
N ILE A 6 -7.61 3.39 -11.95
CA ILE A 6 -6.16 3.61 -11.83
C ILE A 6 -5.85 4.31 -10.52
N ASP A 7 -4.95 3.70 -9.75
CA ASP A 7 -4.34 4.28 -8.55
C ASP A 7 -2.92 4.75 -8.87
N SER A 8 -2.76 6.07 -9.01
CA SER A 8 -1.47 6.70 -9.28
C SER A 8 -0.78 7.07 -7.98
N GLY A 9 -0.10 6.11 -7.38
CA GLY A 9 0.70 6.34 -6.18
C GLY A 9 2.07 6.97 -6.47
N SER A 10 2.75 7.41 -5.41
CA SER A 10 4.07 8.07 -5.51
C SER A 10 5.19 7.16 -6.02
N THR A 11 5.13 5.86 -5.73
CA THR A 11 6.17 4.88 -6.10
C THR A 11 5.72 3.98 -7.26
N THR A 12 4.47 3.54 -7.25
CA THR A 12 3.90 2.66 -8.28
C THR A 12 2.52 3.12 -8.69
N THR A 13 2.22 3.01 -9.99
CA THR A 13 0.88 3.20 -10.54
C THR A 13 0.28 1.83 -10.85
N LYS A 14 -0.96 1.61 -10.44
CA LYS A 14 -1.67 0.34 -10.62
C LYS A 14 -2.98 0.60 -11.36
N GLY A 15 -3.37 -0.34 -12.20
CA GLY A 15 -4.61 -0.28 -12.95
C GLY A 15 -5.37 -1.59 -12.94
N ILE A 16 -6.68 -1.48 -12.96
CA ILE A 16 -7.63 -2.61 -13.01
C ILE A 16 -8.65 -2.35 -14.11
N LEU A 17 -8.83 -3.34 -14.97
CA LEU A 17 -9.98 -3.46 -15.88
C LEU A 17 -11.03 -4.35 -15.22
N TYR A 18 -12.27 -3.87 -15.16
CA TYR A 18 -13.37 -4.51 -14.43
C TYR A 18 -14.68 -4.51 -15.23
N ASN A 19 -15.39 -5.65 -15.23
CA ASN A 19 -16.70 -5.81 -15.87
C ASN A 19 -17.74 -6.54 -14.97
N GLY A 20 -17.60 -6.43 -13.66
CA GLY A 20 -18.28 -7.23 -12.65
C GLY A 20 -17.30 -8.20 -11.96
N GLN A 21 -16.17 -8.46 -12.60
CA GLN A 21 -15.01 -9.16 -12.06
C GLN A 21 -13.72 -8.52 -12.61
N ILE A 22 -12.59 -8.80 -11.99
CA ILE A 22 -11.29 -8.31 -12.45
C ILE A 22 -10.90 -9.06 -13.72
N VAL A 23 -10.81 -8.34 -14.85
CA VAL A 23 -10.46 -8.88 -16.17
C VAL A 23 -8.95 -8.81 -16.42
N LYS A 24 -8.35 -7.64 -16.14
CA LYS A 24 -6.91 -7.40 -16.33
C LYS A 24 -6.40 -6.53 -15.19
N LYS A 25 -5.14 -6.74 -14.80
CA LYS A 25 -4.45 -5.91 -13.83
C LYS A 25 -3.07 -5.56 -14.35
N VAL A 26 -2.64 -4.31 -14.11
CA VAL A 26 -1.34 -3.78 -14.51
C VAL A 26 -0.72 -3.04 -13.33
N ILE A 27 0.58 -3.14 -13.18
CA ILE A 27 1.37 -2.37 -12.23
C ILE A 27 2.67 -1.96 -12.88
N MET A 28 3.07 -0.71 -12.68
CA MET A 28 4.38 -0.22 -13.10
C MET A 28 4.95 0.77 -12.08
N LYS A 29 6.25 0.99 -12.11
CA LYS A 29 6.88 2.07 -11.37
C LYS A 29 6.35 3.43 -11.87
N THR A 30 5.94 4.30 -10.96
CA THR A 30 5.53 5.65 -11.32
C THR A 30 6.75 6.41 -11.85
N SER A 31 6.63 6.94 -13.06
CA SER A 31 7.69 7.74 -13.67
C SER A 31 7.78 9.13 -13.03
N ALA A 32 8.85 9.88 -13.33
CA ALA A 32 8.97 11.28 -12.93
C ALA A 32 7.82 12.16 -13.47
N ARG A 33 7.08 11.65 -14.45
CA ARG A 33 5.86 12.26 -15.03
C ARG A 33 4.68 11.32 -14.80
N PRO A 34 4.01 11.35 -13.63
CA PRO A 34 2.96 10.38 -13.28
C PRO A 34 1.81 10.31 -14.28
N ARG A 35 1.52 11.40 -14.98
CA ARG A 35 0.54 11.44 -16.07
C ARG A 35 0.86 10.44 -17.20
N GLU A 36 2.13 10.27 -17.54
CA GLU A 36 2.57 9.29 -18.55
C GLU A 36 2.32 7.86 -18.07
N SER A 37 2.61 7.58 -16.79
CA SER A 37 2.32 6.27 -16.19
C SER A 37 0.82 5.94 -16.21
N ILE A 38 -0.04 6.93 -15.92
CA ILE A 38 -1.49 6.76 -15.99
C ILE A 38 -1.93 6.45 -17.43
N LEU A 39 -1.44 7.22 -18.42
CA LEU A 39 -1.75 7.01 -19.82
C LEU A 39 -1.30 5.64 -20.33
N THR A 40 -0.09 5.21 -19.97
CA THR A 40 0.44 3.89 -20.34
C THR A 40 -0.47 2.77 -19.82
N ILE A 41 -0.84 2.81 -18.53
CA ILE A 41 -1.73 1.81 -17.94
C ILE A 41 -3.13 1.89 -18.55
N TYR A 42 -3.67 3.08 -18.78
CA TYR A 42 -4.98 3.25 -19.39
C TYR A 42 -5.03 2.61 -20.79
N ASN A 43 -4.03 2.89 -21.63
CA ASN A 43 -3.93 2.35 -22.98
C ASN A 43 -3.80 0.84 -22.96
N GLU A 44 -2.93 0.29 -22.08
CA GLU A 44 -2.74 -1.15 -21.93
C GLU A 44 -4.02 -1.87 -21.47
N LEU A 45 -4.79 -1.26 -20.56
CA LEU A 45 -6.06 -1.82 -20.08
C LEU A 45 -7.20 -1.70 -21.09
N SER A 46 -7.14 -0.70 -21.98
CA SER A 46 -8.15 -0.45 -23.01
C SER A 46 -7.91 -1.26 -24.29
N GLU A 47 -6.75 -1.91 -24.41
CA GLU A 47 -6.40 -2.69 -25.59
C GLU A 47 -7.39 -3.85 -25.81
N GLY A 48 -7.91 -3.95 -27.03
CA GLY A 48 -8.89 -4.99 -27.42
C GLY A 48 -10.32 -4.74 -26.95
N ILE A 49 -10.62 -3.56 -26.36
CA ILE A 49 -11.97 -3.18 -25.97
C ILE A 49 -12.59 -2.29 -27.05
N ASN A 50 -13.75 -2.71 -27.59
CA ASN A 50 -14.45 -1.97 -28.65
C ASN A 50 -15.30 -0.78 -28.14
N GLU A 51 -15.56 -0.70 -26.84
CA GLU A 51 -16.32 0.38 -26.19
C GLU A 51 -15.43 1.20 -25.26
N LYS A 52 -15.68 2.51 -25.14
CA LYS A 52 -14.94 3.36 -24.20
C LYS A 52 -15.27 2.91 -22.76
N PRO A 53 -14.28 2.43 -21.96
CA PRO A 53 -14.52 2.07 -20.56
C PRO A 53 -14.76 3.33 -19.72
N TYR A 54 -15.56 3.23 -18.66
CA TYR A 54 -15.70 4.30 -17.68
C TYR A 54 -14.42 4.38 -16.83
N PHE A 55 -13.76 5.52 -16.87
CA PHE A 55 -12.44 5.69 -16.27
C PHE A 55 -12.49 6.45 -14.94
N VAL A 56 -12.04 5.81 -13.88
CA VAL A 56 -11.89 6.40 -12.53
C VAL A 56 -10.44 6.42 -12.14
N VAL A 57 -9.94 7.57 -11.71
CA VAL A 57 -8.58 7.75 -11.23
C VAL A 57 -8.56 8.13 -9.76
N THR A 58 -7.57 7.60 -9.03
CA THR A 58 -7.30 7.88 -7.62
C THR A 58 -5.80 8.00 -7.35
N GLY A 59 -5.41 8.22 -6.12
CA GLY A 59 -4.02 8.39 -5.69
C GLY A 59 -3.52 9.83 -5.83
N TYR A 60 -2.24 10.01 -5.55
CA TYR A 60 -1.55 11.31 -5.60
C TYR A 60 -1.66 11.99 -6.97
N GLY A 61 -1.50 11.19 -8.06
CA GLY A 61 -1.51 11.68 -9.44
C GLY A 61 -2.90 11.94 -10.03
N ARG A 62 -4.01 11.75 -9.30
CA ARG A 62 -5.38 11.84 -9.85
C ARG A 62 -5.71 13.21 -10.49
N GLU A 63 -5.09 14.29 -10.00
CA GLU A 63 -5.34 15.63 -10.53
C GLU A 63 -4.61 15.93 -11.85
N LEU A 64 -3.67 15.06 -12.25
CA LEU A 64 -2.83 15.27 -13.43
C LEU A 64 -3.50 14.85 -14.75
N VAL A 65 -4.70 14.27 -14.70
CA VAL A 65 -5.44 13.82 -15.89
C VAL A 65 -6.82 14.46 -15.95
N ASP A 66 -7.16 15.02 -17.10
CA ASP A 66 -8.43 15.72 -17.34
C ASP A 66 -9.46 14.83 -18.04
N PHE A 67 -9.03 13.72 -18.64
CA PHE A 67 -9.87 12.81 -19.42
C PHE A 67 -10.49 11.67 -18.59
N ALA A 68 -10.26 11.63 -17.27
CA ALA A 68 -10.94 10.70 -16.39
C ALA A 68 -12.41 11.10 -16.22
N ASP A 69 -13.32 10.13 -16.31
CA ASP A 69 -14.75 10.37 -16.08
C ASP A 69 -15.03 10.71 -14.60
N LYS A 70 -14.17 10.23 -13.69
CA LYS A 70 -14.24 10.58 -12.26
C LYS A 70 -12.89 10.53 -11.57
N LYS A 71 -12.65 11.51 -10.69
CA LYS A 71 -11.54 11.55 -9.73
C LYS A 71 -12.08 11.27 -8.33
N ILE A 72 -11.47 10.32 -7.60
CA ILE A 72 -11.94 9.91 -6.26
C ILE A 72 -10.74 9.88 -5.32
N THR A 73 -10.97 10.21 -4.04
CA THR A 73 -9.92 10.16 -3.03
C THR A 73 -9.41 8.72 -2.83
N GLU A 74 -8.12 8.58 -2.59
CA GLU A 74 -7.51 7.27 -2.36
C GLU A 74 -8.09 6.55 -1.14
N ILE A 75 -8.44 7.29 -0.08
CA ILE A 75 -9.05 6.73 1.14
C ILE A 75 -10.34 6.00 0.79
N THR A 76 -11.21 6.64 0.01
CA THR A 76 -12.47 6.03 -0.44
C THR A 76 -12.21 4.80 -1.32
N CYS A 77 -11.26 4.90 -2.26
CA CYS A 77 -10.94 3.80 -3.15
C CYS A 77 -10.31 2.62 -2.40
N HIS A 78 -9.36 2.87 -1.48
CA HIS A 78 -8.77 1.81 -0.65
C HIS A 78 -9.83 1.11 0.21
N GLY A 79 -10.76 1.86 0.82
CA GLY A 79 -11.87 1.28 1.58
C GLY A 79 -12.76 0.37 0.73
N LYS A 80 -13.18 0.83 -0.46
CA LYS A 80 -14.03 0.03 -1.37
C LYS A 80 -13.28 -1.17 -1.95
N GLY A 81 -11.99 -1.03 -2.26
CA GLY A 81 -11.15 -2.14 -2.73
C GLY A 81 -10.90 -3.18 -1.64
N ALA A 82 -10.65 -2.75 -0.42
CA ALA A 82 -10.53 -3.65 0.73
C ALA A 82 -11.83 -4.42 0.98
N LYS A 83 -12.98 -3.75 0.90
CA LYS A 83 -14.31 -4.38 1.00
C LYS A 83 -14.55 -5.43 -0.09
N TYR A 84 -14.10 -5.16 -1.32
CA TYR A 84 -14.16 -6.13 -2.42
C TYR A 84 -13.28 -7.37 -2.15
N LEU A 85 -12.11 -7.19 -1.54
CA LEU A 85 -11.15 -8.25 -1.25
C LEU A 85 -11.43 -9.01 0.06
N CYS A 86 -12.12 -8.37 1.00
CA CYS A 86 -12.46 -8.91 2.31
C CYS A 86 -13.85 -8.40 2.73
N ASP A 87 -14.86 -9.24 2.58
CA ASP A 87 -16.26 -8.84 2.73
C ASP A 87 -16.61 -8.30 4.12
N ASN A 88 -15.98 -8.81 5.17
CA ASN A 88 -16.26 -8.38 6.55
C ASN A 88 -15.26 -7.33 7.07
N VAL A 89 -14.45 -6.70 6.21
CA VAL A 89 -13.46 -5.72 6.64
C VAL A 89 -14.09 -4.53 7.38
N ARG A 90 -13.46 -4.18 8.51
CA ARG A 90 -13.85 -3.03 9.35
C ARG A 90 -12.73 -2.00 9.46
N THR A 91 -11.48 -2.48 9.45
CA THR A 91 -10.31 -1.62 9.51
C THR A 91 -9.36 -1.97 8.37
N VAL A 92 -8.93 -0.97 7.62
CA VAL A 92 -7.89 -1.12 6.60
C VAL A 92 -6.64 -0.41 7.10
N ILE A 93 -5.51 -1.12 7.07
CA ILE A 93 -4.19 -0.53 7.27
C ILE A 93 -3.51 -0.51 5.91
N ASP A 94 -3.16 0.68 5.42
CA ASP A 94 -2.46 0.86 4.16
C ASP A 94 -1.07 1.44 4.40
N ILE A 95 -0.05 0.78 3.85
CA ILE A 95 1.31 1.31 3.85
C ILE A 95 1.72 1.56 2.41
N GLY A 96 1.64 2.82 2.03
CA GLY A 96 2.06 3.35 0.74
C GLY A 96 3.58 3.56 0.65
N GLY A 97 4.01 4.09 -0.50
CA GLY A 97 5.42 4.45 -0.71
C GLY A 97 5.86 5.61 0.17
N GLN A 98 5.06 6.66 0.29
CA GLN A 98 5.41 7.88 1.03
C GLN A 98 4.42 8.23 2.16
N ASP A 99 3.36 7.48 2.30
CA ASP A 99 2.32 7.70 3.29
C ASP A 99 1.87 6.38 3.93
N SER A 100 1.13 6.49 5.02
CA SER A 100 0.42 5.37 5.62
C SER A 100 -0.96 5.83 6.09
N LYS A 101 -1.94 4.94 6.01
CA LYS A 101 -3.33 5.23 6.34
C LYS A 101 -3.93 4.13 7.20
N VAL A 102 -4.84 4.53 8.07
CA VAL A 102 -5.74 3.63 8.76
C VAL A 102 -7.15 4.10 8.46
N ILE A 103 -7.98 3.22 7.92
CA ILE A 103 -9.32 3.55 7.43
C ILE A 103 -10.33 2.68 8.18
N LYS A 104 -11.31 3.30 8.81
CA LYS A 104 -12.42 2.62 9.47
C LYS A 104 -13.63 2.61 8.56
N LEU A 105 -14.25 1.43 8.41
CA LEU A 105 -15.39 1.20 7.53
C LEU A 105 -16.62 0.73 8.31
N ASP A 106 -17.80 1.08 7.81
CA ASP A 106 -19.03 0.45 8.21
C ASP A 106 -19.18 -0.97 7.60
N ARG A 107 -20.28 -1.66 7.91
CA ARG A 107 -20.55 -3.01 7.38
C ARG A 107 -20.71 -3.04 5.85
N ASP A 108 -21.11 -1.93 5.25
CA ASP A 108 -21.32 -1.76 3.82
C ASP A 108 -20.05 -1.29 3.09
N GLY A 109 -18.92 -1.13 3.85
CA GLY A 109 -17.64 -0.66 3.32
C GLY A 109 -17.63 0.83 3.01
N ASN A 110 -18.46 1.63 3.68
CA ASN A 110 -18.38 3.08 3.62
C ASN A 110 -17.43 3.61 4.67
N LEU A 111 -16.77 4.71 4.34
CA LEU A 111 -15.84 5.39 5.23
C LEU A 111 -16.56 5.95 6.47
N ILE A 112 -16.12 5.56 7.66
CA ILE A 112 -16.54 6.15 8.94
C ILE A 112 -15.52 7.19 9.39
N ASP A 113 -14.24 6.81 9.44
CA ASP A 113 -13.15 7.65 9.95
C ASP A 113 -11.81 7.20 9.36
N PHE A 114 -10.79 8.04 9.42
CA PHE A 114 -9.46 7.67 8.95
C PHE A 114 -8.36 8.49 9.62
N LEU A 115 -7.17 7.90 9.64
CA LEU A 115 -5.92 8.59 9.95
C LEU A 115 -5.00 8.50 8.73
N MET A 116 -4.24 9.56 8.48
CA MET A 116 -3.23 9.59 7.43
C MET A 116 -1.93 10.20 7.94
N ASN A 117 -0.82 9.55 7.64
CA ASN A 117 0.52 10.06 7.83
C ASN A 117 1.15 10.28 6.45
N ASP A 118 1.19 11.53 6.00
CA ASP A 118 1.78 11.98 4.74
C ASP A 118 2.99 12.91 4.95
N LYS A 119 3.43 13.09 6.20
CA LYS A 119 4.50 14.03 6.57
C LYS A 119 5.80 13.33 7.00
N CYS A 120 5.71 12.09 7.48
CA CYS A 120 6.85 11.39 8.03
C CYS A 120 7.09 10.06 7.30
N ALA A 121 8.25 9.92 6.65
CA ALA A 121 8.62 8.71 5.94
C ALA A 121 8.79 7.48 6.86
N ALA A 122 9.09 7.70 8.13
CA ALA A 122 9.22 6.63 9.11
C ALA A 122 7.88 5.90 9.33
N GLY A 123 7.75 4.66 8.95
CA GLY A 123 6.48 3.92 8.94
C GLY A 123 5.84 3.83 7.54
N THR A 124 6.59 4.16 6.50
CA THR A 124 6.17 4.04 5.10
C THR A 124 7.14 3.16 4.32
N GLY A 125 6.76 2.81 3.09
CA GLY A 125 7.63 2.05 2.18
C GLY A 125 8.95 2.78 1.87
N ARG A 126 8.96 4.12 1.90
CA ARG A 126 10.19 4.90 1.66
C ARG A 126 11.26 4.69 2.73
N PHE A 127 10.84 4.54 3.99
CA PHE A 127 11.80 4.20 5.05
C PHE A 127 12.49 2.86 4.75
N LEU A 128 11.70 1.84 4.43
CA LEU A 128 12.26 0.52 4.08
C LEU A 128 13.16 0.61 2.84
N GLU A 129 12.74 1.31 1.79
CA GLU A 129 13.51 1.48 0.55
C GLU A 129 14.91 2.08 0.81
N VAL A 130 15.00 3.11 1.66
CA VAL A 130 16.29 3.70 2.04
C VAL A 130 17.17 2.67 2.78
N MET A 131 16.58 1.93 3.74
CA MET A 131 17.32 0.98 4.56
C MET A 131 17.83 -0.23 3.76
N ILE A 132 17.00 -0.80 2.87
CA ILE A 132 17.40 -1.93 2.02
C ILE A 132 18.50 -1.53 1.02
N ASN A 133 18.50 -0.28 0.53
CA ASN A 133 19.57 0.23 -0.33
C ASN A 133 20.90 0.35 0.42
N ILE A 134 20.90 0.78 1.69
CA ILE A 134 22.12 0.86 2.53
C ILE A 134 22.63 -0.53 2.86
N LEU A 135 21.74 -1.50 3.05
CA LEU A 135 22.07 -2.90 3.36
C LEU A 135 22.43 -3.71 2.11
N ASP A 136 22.47 -3.09 0.93
CA ASP A 136 22.75 -3.72 -0.37
C ASP A 136 21.89 -4.99 -0.60
N THR A 137 20.58 -4.87 -0.34
CA THR A 137 19.62 -5.96 -0.50
C THR A 137 18.39 -5.52 -1.30
N GLU A 138 17.48 -6.44 -1.58
CA GLU A 138 16.27 -6.17 -2.35
C GLU A 138 15.01 -6.49 -1.55
N ILE A 139 13.93 -5.77 -1.87
CA ILE A 139 12.64 -5.94 -1.21
C ILE A 139 12.08 -7.38 -1.31
N ASN A 140 12.43 -8.09 -2.36
CA ASN A 140 11.96 -9.46 -2.60
C ASN A 140 12.60 -10.49 -1.66
N PHE A 141 13.73 -10.16 -1.03
CA PHE A 141 14.46 -11.03 -0.12
C PHE A 141 14.17 -10.77 1.35
N ILE A 142 13.36 -9.76 1.69
CA ILE A 142 13.15 -9.37 3.10
C ILE A 142 12.59 -10.50 3.95
N ASP A 143 11.63 -11.28 3.44
CA ASP A 143 11.05 -12.40 4.20
C ASP A 143 12.10 -13.51 4.40
N LEU A 144 12.83 -13.87 3.35
CA LEU A 144 13.89 -14.89 3.41
C LEU A 144 15.00 -14.51 4.40
N LEU A 145 15.42 -13.24 4.40
CA LEU A 145 16.50 -12.75 5.25
C LEU A 145 16.06 -12.54 6.71
N THR A 146 14.76 -12.41 6.98
CA THR A 146 14.30 -12.05 8.33
C THR A 146 13.43 -13.08 9.02
N GLU A 147 13.16 -14.22 8.35
CA GLU A 147 12.38 -15.32 8.95
C GLU A 147 13.17 -15.96 10.10
N GLY A 148 12.56 -15.98 11.30
CA GLY A 148 13.17 -16.53 12.49
C GLY A 148 14.35 -15.73 13.07
N VAL A 149 14.71 -14.59 12.47
CA VAL A 149 15.84 -13.76 12.89
C VAL A 149 15.42 -12.80 14.00
N ASN A 150 16.20 -12.77 15.09
CA ASN A 150 15.99 -11.79 16.16
C ASN A 150 16.28 -10.37 15.67
N PRO A 151 15.37 -9.41 15.93
CA PRO A 151 15.58 -8.04 15.47
C PRO A 151 16.65 -7.33 16.31
N TYR A 152 17.65 -6.75 15.66
CA TYR A 152 18.51 -5.78 16.32
C TYR A 152 17.72 -4.51 16.64
N PRO A 153 17.79 -3.96 17.87
CA PRO A 153 17.03 -2.77 18.23
C PRO A 153 17.46 -1.54 17.41
N ILE A 154 16.56 -0.99 16.61
CA ILE A 154 16.76 0.28 15.91
C ILE A 154 16.11 1.38 16.74
N SER A 155 16.92 2.30 17.25
CA SER A 155 16.50 3.36 18.17
C SER A 155 15.99 4.61 17.45
N SER A 156 16.55 4.91 16.29
CA SER A 156 16.29 6.15 15.56
C SER A 156 14.88 6.24 15.02
N MET A 157 14.22 7.36 15.32
CA MET A 157 12.84 7.62 14.89
C MET A 157 12.74 8.24 13.50
N CYS A 158 13.74 8.99 13.07
CA CYS A 158 13.79 9.68 11.79
C CYS A 158 14.61 8.86 10.79
N THR A 159 14.19 8.84 9.52
CA THR A 159 14.89 8.13 8.43
C THR A 159 16.36 8.54 8.33
N VAL A 160 16.66 9.84 8.46
CA VAL A 160 18.04 10.36 8.36
C VAL A 160 18.93 9.84 9.50
N PHE A 161 18.41 9.82 10.73
CA PHE A 161 19.17 9.30 11.87
C PHE A 161 19.26 7.77 11.86
N ALA A 162 18.21 7.07 11.37
CA ALA A 162 18.25 5.63 11.20
C ALA A 162 19.30 5.20 10.16
N GLU A 163 19.49 5.97 9.08
CA GLU A 163 20.56 5.74 8.11
C GLU A 163 21.93 5.75 8.79
N SER A 164 22.25 6.79 9.57
CA SER A 164 23.51 6.88 10.31
C SER A 164 23.67 5.76 11.34
N GLU A 165 22.59 5.36 12.01
CA GLU A 165 22.59 4.24 12.97
C GLU A 165 22.92 2.92 12.26
N ILE A 166 22.28 2.63 11.12
CA ILE A 166 22.51 1.41 10.34
C ILE A 166 23.93 1.34 9.81
N ILE A 167 24.48 2.44 9.27
CA ILE A 167 25.89 2.51 8.85
C ILE A 167 26.83 2.18 10.02
N SER A 168 26.52 2.69 11.22
CA SER A 168 27.30 2.38 12.42
C SER A 168 27.20 0.92 12.84
N LEU A 169 26.05 0.26 12.62
CA LEU A 169 25.86 -1.16 12.91
C LEU A 169 26.63 -2.04 11.91
N ILE A 170 26.63 -1.68 10.62
CA ILE A 170 27.44 -2.34 9.60
C ILE A 170 28.93 -2.25 9.96
N ALA A 171 29.41 -1.07 10.36
CA ALA A 171 30.80 -0.87 10.79
C ALA A 171 31.18 -1.68 12.05
N LYS A 172 30.19 -2.11 12.84
CA LYS A 172 30.36 -3.01 13.99
C LYS A 172 30.14 -4.48 13.64
N GLU A 173 30.06 -4.80 12.35
CA GLU A 173 29.88 -6.17 11.84
C GLU A 173 28.60 -6.86 12.36
N VAL A 174 27.55 -6.07 12.70
CA VAL A 174 26.24 -6.65 13.05
C VAL A 174 25.66 -7.32 11.80
N PRO A 175 25.14 -8.56 11.89
CA PRO A 175 24.57 -9.27 10.74
C PRO A 175 23.46 -8.48 10.04
N VAL A 176 23.50 -8.44 8.71
CA VAL A 176 22.53 -7.69 7.88
C VAL A 176 21.10 -8.15 8.16
N GLU A 177 20.90 -9.44 8.37
CA GLU A 177 19.61 -10.06 8.67
C GLU A 177 19.03 -9.54 9.99
N GLU A 178 19.85 -9.36 11.01
CA GLU A 178 19.41 -8.81 12.31
C GLU A 178 19.06 -7.33 12.19
N ILE A 179 19.85 -6.56 11.44
CA ILE A 179 19.58 -5.14 11.17
C ILE A 179 18.27 -5.01 10.40
N LEU A 180 18.09 -5.78 9.31
CA LEU A 180 16.89 -5.75 8.48
C LEU A 180 15.64 -6.17 9.28
N SER A 181 15.78 -7.22 10.12
CA SER A 181 14.72 -7.65 11.05
C SER A 181 14.35 -6.53 12.03
N GLY A 182 15.34 -5.77 12.52
CA GLY A 182 15.15 -4.58 13.36
C GLY A 182 14.42 -3.46 12.63
N VAL A 183 14.77 -3.19 11.37
CA VAL A 183 14.09 -2.22 10.50
C VAL A 183 12.62 -2.57 10.32
N LEU A 184 12.30 -3.82 9.95
CA LEU A 184 10.92 -4.27 9.80
C LEU A 184 10.13 -4.14 11.11
N SER A 185 10.74 -4.51 12.23
CA SER A 185 10.12 -4.41 13.55
C SER A 185 9.87 -2.96 13.96
N SER A 186 10.77 -2.03 13.61
CA SER A 186 10.60 -0.60 13.84
C SER A 186 9.42 -0.03 13.04
N ILE A 187 9.32 -0.36 11.75
CA ILE A 187 8.19 0.05 10.89
C ILE A 187 6.87 -0.51 11.44
N ALA A 188 6.82 -1.81 11.72
CA ALA A 188 5.62 -2.47 12.22
C ALA A 188 5.12 -1.89 13.55
N ARG A 189 6.03 -1.62 14.50
CA ARG A 189 5.72 -0.97 15.78
C ARG A 189 5.14 0.44 15.58
N ARG A 190 5.73 1.23 14.68
CA ARG A 190 5.25 2.58 14.37
C ARG A 190 3.88 2.56 13.72
N THR A 191 3.68 1.64 12.77
CA THR A 191 2.38 1.44 12.14
C THR A 191 1.32 1.03 13.17
N ALA A 192 1.65 0.12 14.08
CA ALA A 192 0.75 -0.28 15.16
C ALA A 192 0.40 0.88 16.10
N ASN A 193 1.40 1.65 16.54
CA ASN A 193 1.18 2.83 17.38
C ASN A 193 0.36 3.92 16.66
N PHE A 194 0.53 4.06 15.36
CA PHE A 194 -0.27 4.98 14.56
C PHE A 194 -1.71 4.49 14.43
N ALA A 195 -1.89 3.19 14.11
CA ALA A 195 -3.20 2.57 13.97
C ALA A 195 -4.01 2.56 15.27
N SER A 196 -3.35 2.36 16.42
CA SER A 196 -3.99 2.36 17.76
C SER A 196 -4.56 3.72 18.18
N ARG A 197 -4.30 4.79 17.41
CA ARG A 197 -4.95 6.09 17.61
C ARG A 197 -6.41 6.10 17.13
N LEU A 198 -6.79 5.10 16.36
CA LEU A 198 -8.16 4.79 15.96
C LEU A 198 -8.59 3.49 16.65
N VAL A 199 -9.88 3.36 16.99
CA VAL A 199 -10.41 2.09 17.50
C VAL A 199 -10.36 1.06 16.39
N ILE A 200 -9.49 0.06 16.54
CA ILE A 200 -9.36 -1.06 15.60
C ILE A 200 -10.57 -1.98 15.78
N GLU A 201 -11.33 -2.17 14.71
CA GLU A 201 -12.40 -3.17 14.65
C GLU A 201 -11.97 -4.31 13.72
N GLU A 202 -12.21 -5.54 14.12
CA GLU A 202 -12.00 -6.72 13.27
C GLU A 202 -13.14 -6.86 12.24
N GLU A 203 -12.89 -7.28 11.02
CA GLU A 203 -11.65 -7.82 10.48
C GLU A 203 -10.72 -6.69 9.99
N VAL A 204 -9.43 -6.85 10.27
CA VAL A 204 -8.39 -5.93 9.80
C VAL A 204 -7.83 -6.43 8.48
N PHE A 205 -7.75 -5.56 7.47
CA PHE A 205 -7.21 -5.88 6.15
C PHE A 205 -6.01 -4.99 5.82
N PHE A 206 -4.91 -5.60 5.39
CA PHE A 206 -3.66 -4.89 5.10
C PHE A 206 -3.45 -4.71 3.59
N THR A 207 -3.20 -3.46 3.19
CA THR A 207 -2.97 -3.03 1.80
C THR A 207 -1.63 -2.32 1.63
N GLY A 208 -1.31 -1.95 0.39
CA GLY A 208 -0.04 -1.32 0.04
C GLY A 208 1.06 -2.32 -0.31
N GLY A 209 2.26 -1.79 -0.60
CA GLY A 209 3.38 -2.61 -1.09
C GLY A 209 3.88 -3.65 -0.10
N LEU A 210 3.93 -3.29 1.19
CA LEU A 210 4.38 -4.18 2.27
C LEU A 210 3.41 -5.31 2.62
N SER A 211 2.18 -5.28 2.12
CA SER A 211 1.21 -6.36 2.34
C SER A 211 1.62 -7.71 1.74
N LYS A 212 2.66 -7.73 0.90
CA LYS A 212 3.25 -8.95 0.33
C LYS A 212 4.20 -9.66 1.30
N SER A 213 4.77 -8.96 2.28
CA SER A 213 5.70 -9.54 3.24
C SER A 213 4.95 -10.21 4.38
N LEU A 214 5.12 -11.53 4.49
CA LEU A 214 4.56 -12.33 5.58
C LEU A 214 5.25 -11.99 6.92
N GLU A 215 6.55 -11.76 6.89
CA GLU A 215 7.34 -11.41 8.06
C GLU A 215 6.95 -10.02 8.61
N PHE A 216 6.71 -9.06 7.72
CA PHE A 216 6.18 -7.77 8.15
C PHE A 216 4.77 -7.90 8.75
N LYS A 217 3.89 -8.67 8.10
CA LYS A 217 2.53 -8.95 8.59
C LYS A 217 2.56 -9.57 9.99
N LYS A 218 3.36 -10.62 10.22
CA LYS A 218 3.51 -11.28 11.54
C LYS A 218 3.93 -10.28 12.63
N ARG A 219 4.88 -9.38 12.33
CA ARG A 219 5.32 -8.35 13.28
C ARG A 219 4.22 -7.33 13.56
N LEU A 220 3.48 -6.92 12.54
CA LEU A 220 2.37 -5.98 12.70
C LEU A 220 1.25 -6.59 13.55
N GLU A 221 0.86 -7.84 13.31
CA GLU A 221 -0.09 -8.60 14.13
C GLU A 221 0.35 -8.68 15.59
N LYS A 222 1.64 -8.99 15.83
CA LYS A 222 2.21 -9.05 17.17
C LYS A 222 2.09 -7.72 17.92
N PHE A 223 2.34 -6.58 17.25
CA PHE A 223 2.27 -5.26 17.89
C PHE A 223 0.84 -4.73 18.04
N LEU A 224 -0.08 -5.11 17.17
CA LEU A 224 -1.50 -4.73 17.25
C LEU A 224 -2.31 -5.63 18.17
N GLY A 225 -1.87 -6.87 18.36
CA GLY A 225 -2.61 -7.87 19.14
C GLY A 225 -3.85 -8.42 18.44
N VAL A 226 -3.98 -8.22 17.11
CA VAL A 226 -5.10 -8.69 16.29
C VAL A 226 -4.60 -9.41 15.04
N SER A 227 -5.42 -10.29 14.51
CA SER A 227 -5.17 -10.96 13.23
C SER A 227 -5.37 -10.01 12.05
N ILE A 228 -4.52 -10.11 11.03
CA ILE A 228 -4.58 -9.25 9.86
C ILE A 228 -4.74 -10.11 8.60
N LYS A 229 -5.74 -9.79 7.78
CA LYS A 229 -5.94 -10.43 6.47
C LYS A 229 -5.20 -9.68 5.37
N THR A 230 -4.70 -10.41 4.40
CA THR A 230 -4.13 -9.90 3.15
C THR A 230 -4.61 -10.73 1.97
N SER A 231 -4.36 -10.24 0.77
CA SER A 231 -4.61 -10.93 -0.49
C SER A 231 -3.48 -10.67 -1.48
N ASN A 232 -3.27 -11.53 -2.44
CA ASN A 232 -2.35 -11.28 -3.56
C ASN A 232 -2.71 -10.02 -4.37
N LEU A 233 -3.92 -9.49 -4.16
CA LEU A 233 -4.42 -8.28 -4.78
C LEU A 233 -4.40 -7.05 -3.83
N SER A 234 -3.93 -7.21 -2.59
CA SER A 234 -3.90 -6.12 -1.60
C SER A 234 -3.22 -4.85 -2.12
N GLN A 235 -2.15 -5.00 -2.90
CA GLN A 235 -1.44 -3.86 -3.51
C GLN A 235 -2.28 -3.09 -4.54
N TYR A 236 -3.33 -3.71 -5.08
CA TYR A 236 -4.24 -3.10 -6.07
C TYR A 236 -5.51 -2.53 -5.43
N ALA A 237 -5.65 -2.53 -4.11
CA ALA A 237 -6.89 -2.14 -3.44
C ALA A 237 -7.42 -0.78 -3.90
N GLY A 238 -6.56 0.25 -4.03
CA GLY A 238 -6.96 1.56 -4.53
C GLY A 238 -7.53 1.51 -5.96
N ALA A 239 -6.85 0.80 -6.87
CA ALA A 239 -7.29 0.65 -8.26
C ALA A 239 -8.57 -0.22 -8.37
N ILE A 240 -8.69 -1.28 -7.56
CA ILE A 240 -9.89 -2.12 -7.48
C ILE A 240 -11.09 -1.27 -7.02
N GLY A 241 -10.93 -0.52 -5.94
CA GLY A 241 -11.99 0.35 -5.44
C GLY A 241 -12.43 1.39 -6.46
N ALA A 242 -11.48 2.02 -7.16
CA ALA A 242 -11.77 2.95 -8.25
C ALA A 242 -12.57 2.28 -9.38
N ALA A 243 -12.15 1.08 -9.82
CA ALA A 243 -12.83 0.32 -10.87
C ALA A 243 -14.25 -0.10 -10.45
N VAL A 244 -14.42 -0.62 -9.23
CA VAL A 244 -15.74 -1.02 -8.68
C VAL A 244 -16.69 0.18 -8.60
N ILE A 245 -16.21 1.33 -8.12
CA ILE A 245 -17.02 2.55 -8.05
C ILE A 245 -17.43 3.01 -9.45
N GLY A 246 -16.50 2.94 -10.42
CA GLY A 246 -16.79 3.27 -11.82
C GLY A 246 -17.85 2.35 -12.41
N PHE A 247 -17.71 1.05 -12.24
CA PHE A 247 -18.65 0.05 -12.75
C PHE A 247 -20.07 0.24 -12.19
N ASN A 248 -20.19 0.55 -10.90
CA ASN A 248 -21.48 0.81 -10.27
C ASN A 248 -22.18 2.09 -10.76
N LYS A 249 -21.50 2.93 -11.56
CA LYS A 249 -22.11 4.12 -12.19
C LYS A 249 -22.71 3.84 -13.56
N ILE A 250 -22.26 2.77 -14.22
CA ILE A 250 -22.68 2.41 -15.58
C ILE A 250 -23.57 1.15 -15.60
N LYS A 251 -23.75 0.50 -14.45
CA LYS A 251 -24.69 -0.60 -14.24
C LYS A 251 -26.09 -0.04 -13.93
#